data_c75429d0adfe347158ad29263013c4f3
#
_entry.id   c75429d0adfe347158ad29263013c4f3
#
_cell.length_a   1.000
_cell.length_b   1.000
_cell.length_c   1.000
_cell.angle_alpha   90.00
_cell.angle_beta   90.00
_cell.angle_gamma   90.00
#
_symmetry.space_group_name_H-M   'P 1'
#
loop_
_entity.id
_entity.type
_entity.pdbx_description
1 polymer ?
#
loop_
_entity_poly.entity_id
_entity_poly.type
_entity_poly.pdbx_seq_one_letter_code
_entity_poly.pdbx_strand_id
1 'polypeptide(L)'
;MPAIIVERYRTGQFASNPATEAIYLKALQRLGGDGAVQGALAGGSQGLDSEQLQSVGQAVAARTHGSQVGVSTKQAGTGAKESPLYVVVEESLGSSVFRWVKFLLYFGFFTYMSLVLITILVETTGVLKNVRGTQTNEATPQQQKVRFSDVHGCDEAKDELQEVVEFLVNPERFSTLGGKLPKGVLLVGPPGTGKTLLARAVAGEAGVPFFYMSGSEFDEVYVGVGAKRVRDLFTQARAKAPAIIFIDELDAIGAKRNERDAAYVKQTLNQLLTELDGFSQTSGVIILAATNYPQLLDKALTRPGRFDRRVVVGLPDVRGRMEILKHHMKGVQTSTDVDVAVVARGTPGFSGADLENLVNQAAVHASRHKQDRVGPRDFDWAKDKIMMGAEARSRIIQDKDKLLTAYHEAGHALVAYFSPSATPLYKITIVPRGMALGITHFLPEMDMVSRNYVEYLSDIDVAMGGKAAEELIFGPDKVTSGISADIQSATETAFTLVTQFGYSKKLGNVDLSTNYDKLSSETKQEIEAEIRRLVEEGRSRAVKILTEKRKELELLTKALIEYETLTKEEMEKVLRGEKLEKMQSTPSAPLKLPEALTAARLNPITQVSEPETTAK
;
A
#
# COMPACT_ATOMS: atom_id res chain seq x y z
N MET A 1 -1.26 -18.37 35.06
CA MET A 1 -1.59 -17.78 36.38
C MET A 1 -1.55 -18.79 37.55
N PRO A 2 -2.18 -19.99 37.54
CA PRO A 2 -2.14 -20.93 38.71
C PRO A 2 -0.73 -21.36 39.13
N ALA A 3 0.18 -21.61 38.18
CA ALA A 3 1.55 -22.04 38.46
C ALA A 3 2.35 -20.98 39.25
N ILE A 4 2.16 -19.70 38.93
CA ILE A 4 2.83 -18.58 39.61
C ILE A 4 2.34 -18.43 41.06
N ILE A 5 1.07 -18.74 41.33
CA ILE A 5 0.49 -18.68 42.67
C ILE A 5 1.08 -19.82 43.53
N VAL A 6 1.23 -21.01 42.96
CA VAL A 6 1.82 -22.18 43.65
C VAL A 6 3.30 -21.93 43.94
N GLU A 7 4.05 -21.35 43.02
CA GLU A 7 5.47 -21.07 43.20
C GLU A 7 5.71 -19.99 44.27
N ARG A 8 4.94 -18.89 44.22
CA ARG A 8 5.03 -17.80 45.22
C ARG A 8 4.60 -18.22 46.62
N TYR A 9 3.65 -19.15 46.76
CA TYR A 9 3.28 -19.69 48.04
C TYR A 9 4.38 -20.58 48.62
N ARG A 10 4.99 -21.46 47.80
CA ARG A 10 6.12 -22.32 48.17
C ARG A 10 7.38 -21.54 48.53
N THR A 11 7.60 -20.38 47.94
CA THR A 11 8.74 -19.49 48.22
C THR A 11 8.52 -18.56 49.43
N GLY A 12 7.37 -18.70 50.14
CA GLY A 12 7.09 -17.89 51.35
C GLY A 12 6.75 -16.42 51.09
N GLN A 13 6.45 -16.02 49.86
CA GLN A 13 6.13 -14.66 49.51
C GLN A 13 4.71 -14.20 49.90
N PHE A 14 3.86 -15.13 50.39
CA PHE A 14 2.54 -14.80 50.91
C PHE A 14 2.48 -15.05 52.43
N ALA A 15 1.80 -14.16 53.15
CA ALA A 15 1.52 -14.35 54.55
C ALA A 15 0.60 -15.58 54.74
N SER A 16 0.96 -16.48 55.62
CA SER A 16 0.17 -17.69 55.91
C SER A 16 -1.11 -17.27 56.67
N ASN A 17 -2.23 -17.23 55.94
CA ASN A 17 -3.55 -17.03 56.49
C ASN A 17 -4.56 -17.90 55.76
N PRO A 18 -5.75 -18.23 56.32
CA PRO A 18 -6.72 -19.14 55.71
C PRO A 18 -7.18 -18.77 54.29
N ALA A 19 -7.15 -17.45 53.97
CA ALA A 19 -7.57 -17.00 52.65
C ALA A 19 -6.49 -17.26 51.59
N THR A 20 -5.21 -17.12 51.89
CA THR A 20 -4.10 -17.38 50.97
C THR A 20 -3.90 -18.91 50.78
N GLU A 21 -4.13 -19.70 51.82
CA GLU A 21 -4.14 -21.18 51.70
C GLU A 21 -5.28 -21.71 50.81
N ALA A 22 -6.47 -21.14 50.94
CA ALA A 22 -7.60 -21.51 50.07
C ALA A 22 -7.30 -21.17 48.59
N ILE A 23 -6.60 -20.07 48.31
CA ILE A 23 -6.17 -19.67 46.96
C ILE A 23 -5.09 -20.63 46.44
N TYR A 24 -4.15 -21.04 47.28
CA TYR A 24 -3.09 -21.99 46.97
C TYR A 24 -3.66 -23.37 46.62
N LEU A 25 -4.57 -23.91 47.45
CA LEU A 25 -5.25 -25.20 47.21
C LEU A 25 -6.08 -25.18 45.92
N LYS A 26 -6.75 -24.05 45.64
CA LYS A 26 -7.49 -23.86 44.39
C LYS A 26 -6.59 -23.79 43.16
N ALA A 27 -5.38 -23.22 43.31
CA ALA A 27 -4.39 -23.18 42.24
C ALA A 27 -3.76 -24.56 41.99
N LEU A 28 -3.48 -25.33 43.04
CA LEU A 28 -3.02 -26.72 42.97
C LEU A 28 -4.03 -27.65 42.30
N GLN A 29 -5.32 -27.51 42.63
CA GLN A 29 -6.39 -28.27 42.00
C GLN A 29 -6.48 -28.04 40.50
N ARG A 30 -6.26 -26.80 40.06
CA ARG A 30 -6.25 -26.45 38.62
C ARG A 30 -5.03 -26.96 37.85
N LEU A 31 -3.92 -27.22 38.53
CA LEU A 31 -2.68 -27.70 37.91
C LEU A 31 -2.50 -29.20 37.93
N GLY A 32 -2.97 -29.89 38.96
CA GLY A 32 -2.66 -31.30 39.17
C GLY A 32 -3.85 -32.21 39.54
N GLY A 33 -5.08 -31.69 39.44
CA GLY A 33 -6.28 -32.44 39.85
C GLY A 33 -6.33 -32.73 41.37
N ASP A 34 -7.29 -33.57 41.76
CA ASP A 34 -7.58 -33.86 43.19
C ASP A 34 -6.43 -34.55 43.93
N GLY A 35 -5.56 -35.31 43.25
CA GLY A 35 -4.39 -35.94 43.83
C GLY A 35 -3.31 -34.97 44.36
N ALA A 36 -3.15 -33.85 43.74
CA ALA A 36 -2.18 -32.83 44.15
C ALA A 36 -2.63 -32.07 45.41
N VAL A 37 -3.94 -31.94 45.59
CA VAL A 37 -4.55 -31.32 46.78
C VAL A 37 -4.47 -32.28 47.99
N GLN A 38 -4.73 -33.57 47.80
CA GLN A 38 -4.58 -34.59 48.86
C GLN A 38 -3.13 -34.72 49.32
N GLY A 39 -2.16 -34.67 48.41
CA GLY A 39 -0.75 -34.70 48.76
C GLY A 39 -0.30 -33.46 49.58
N ALA A 40 -0.84 -32.28 49.28
CA ALA A 40 -0.55 -31.06 50.03
C ALA A 40 -1.19 -31.03 51.42
N LEU A 41 -2.38 -31.62 51.59
CA LEU A 41 -3.05 -31.76 52.87
C LEU A 41 -2.39 -32.81 53.80
N ALA A 42 -1.82 -33.89 53.22
CA ALA A 42 -1.11 -34.92 53.95
C ALA A 42 0.32 -34.51 54.42
N GLY A 43 0.91 -33.51 53.76
CA GLY A 43 2.29 -33.06 54.02
C GLY A 43 2.46 -32.04 55.14
N GLY A 44 1.45 -31.72 55.95
CA GLY A 44 1.49 -30.94 57.17
C GLY A 44 2.08 -29.55 57.08
N SER A 45 1.26 -28.53 56.87
CA SER A 45 1.60 -27.13 57.23
C SER A 45 1.33 -26.94 58.73
N GLN A 46 2.36 -26.65 59.51
CA GLN A 46 2.22 -26.27 60.89
C GLN A 46 1.40 -24.99 61.00
N GLY A 47 0.17 -25.08 61.56
CA GLY A 47 -0.58 -23.87 61.91
C GLY A 47 -2.10 -23.90 61.86
N LEU A 48 -2.75 -25.01 61.48
CA LEU A 48 -4.21 -25.10 61.50
C LEU A 48 -4.67 -26.37 62.22
N ASP A 49 -5.66 -26.24 63.11
CA ASP A 49 -6.30 -27.35 63.81
C ASP A 49 -6.99 -28.29 62.78
N SER A 50 -6.92 -29.58 63.06
CA SER A 50 -7.47 -30.64 62.15
C SER A 50 -8.96 -30.45 61.85
N GLU A 51 -9.75 -29.86 62.74
CA GLU A 51 -11.16 -29.50 62.51
C GLU A 51 -11.36 -28.36 61.51
N GLN A 52 -10.46 -27.38 61.54
CA GLN A 52 -10.51 -26.26 60.56
C GLN A 52 -10.11 -26.69 59.15
N LEU A 53 -9.14 -27.58 59.03
CA LEU A 53 -8.75 -28.18 57.74
C LEU A 53 -9.86 -29.06 57.16
N GLN A 54 -10.57 -29.83 58.01
CA GLN A 54 -11.73 -30.61 57.59
C GLN A 54 -12.89 -29.72 57.13
N SER A 55 -13.16 -28.60 57.82
CA SER A 55 -14.23 -27.68 57.47
C SER A 55 -13.94 -26.95 56.14
N VAL A 56 -12.68 -26.56 55.89
CA VAL A 56 -12.26 -25.99 54.62
C VAL A 56 -12.28 -27.03 53.50
N GLY A 57 -11.85 -28.26 53.77
CA GLY A 57 -11.93 -29.36 52.83
C GLY A 57 -13.38 -29.71 52.44
N GLN A 58 -14.30 -29.76 53.39
CA GLN A 58 -15.74 -29.98 53.19
C GLN A 58 -16.40 -28.78 52.44
N ALA A 59 -16.04 -27.55 52.78
CA ALA A 59 -16.55 -26.35 52.09
C ALA A 59 -16.09 -26.28 50.61
N VAL A 60 -14.89 -26.76 50.30
CA VAL A 60 -14.37 -26.85 48.93
C VAL A 60 -15.04 -28.01 48.17
N ALA A 61 -15.21 -29.20 48.82
CA ALA A 61 -15.89 -30.35 48.23
C ALA A 61 -17.39 -30.08 47.97
N ALA A 62 -18.08 -29.41 48.89
CA ALA A 62 -19.50 -29.07 48.77
C ALA A 62 -19.76 -28.03 47.63
N ARG A 63 -18.78 -27.24 47.26
CA ARG A 63 -18.90 -26.26 46.13
C ARG A 63 -18.53 -26.85 44.76
N THR A 64 -17.82 -27.98 44.72
CA THR A 64 -17.36 -28.61 43.48
C THR A 64 -18.23 -29.78 43.00
N HIS A 65 -18.91 -30.46 43.90
CA HIS A 65 -19.83 -31.54 43.54
C HIS A 65 -21.16 -31.32 44.25
N GLY A 66 -22.20 -31.02 43.50
CA GLY A 66 -23.59 -30.90 43.98
C GLY A 66 -24.18 -32.25 44.43
N SER A 67 -23.43 -33.03 45.22
CA SER A 67 -23.88 -34.28 45.79
C SER A 67 -23.78 -34.20 47.32
N GLN A 68 -24.91 -34.23 47.97
CA GLN A 68 -25.01 -34.43 49.41
C GLN A 68 -24.41 -35.79 49.77
N VAL A 69 -23.31 -35.79 50.51
CA VAL A 69 -22.78 -37.00 51.14
C VAL A 69 -23.58 -37.21 52.41
N GLY A 70 -24.56 -38.10 52.35
CA GLY A 70 -25.29 -38.54 53.52
C GLY A 70 -24.42 -39.48 54.38
N VAL A 71 -24.08 -39.07 55.59
CA VAL A 71 -23.43 -39.93 56.58
C VAL A 71 -24.49 -40.80 57.19
N SER A 72 -24.48 -42.11 56.86
CA SER A 72 -25.36 -43.13 57.45
C SER A 72 -24.78 -43.57 58.75
N THR A 73 -25.29 -43.07 59.87
CA THR A 73 -25.14 -43.72 61.18
C THR A 73 -26.34 -44.61 61.40
N LYS A 74 -26.09 -45.95 61.44
CA LYS A 74 -27.11 -46.96 61.82
C LYS A 74 -27.46 -46.76 63.28
N GLN A 75 -28.58 -46.07 63.56
CA GLN A 75 -29.30 -46.23 64.83
C GLN A 75 -30.76 -46.59 64.51
N ALA A 76 -31.20 -47.72 65.02
CA ALA A 76 -32.57 -48.21 64.91
C ALA A 76 -33.49 -47.27 65.74
N GLY A 77 -34.30 -46.48 65.07
CA GLY A 77 -35.32 -45.62 65.70
C GLY A 77 -36.57 -46.45 66.00
N THR A 78 -37.19 -46.18 67.15
CA THR A 78 -38.39 -46.89 67.67
C THR A 78 -39.72 -46.30 67.13
N GLY A 79 -39.72 -45.41 66.18
CA GLY A 79 -40.95 -44.87 65.59
C GLY A 79 -41.65 -43.74 66.36
N ALA A 80 -41.08 -43.29 67.51
CA ALA A 80 -41.59 -42.18 68.27
C ALA A 80 -41.04 -40.80 67.70
N LYS A 81 -41.71 -39.70 68.06
CA LYS A 81 -41.41 -38.37 67.54
C LYS A 81 -39.96 -37.90 67.80
N GLU A 82 -39.29 -38.50 68.78
CA GLU A 82 -37.90 -38.23 69.17
C GLU A 82 -36.86 -39.16 68.53
N SER A 83 -37.30 -40.23 67.83
CA SER A 83 -36.44 -41.16 67.11
C SER A 83 -37.15 -41.68 65.87
N PRO A 84 -37.12 -40.95 64.79
CA PRO A 84 -37.84 -41.25 63.54
C PRO A 84 -37.28 -42.51 62.85
N LEU A 85 -38.16 -43.32 62.31
CA LEU A 85 -37.82 -44.55 61.53
C LEU A 85 -37.48 -44.06 60.09
N TYR A 86 -36.25 -44.26 59.68
CA TYR A 86 -35.85 -43.97 58.30
C TYR A 86 -36.10 -45.20 57.43
N VAL A 87 -37.09 -45.12 56.55
CA VAL A 87 -37.34 -46.13 55.53
C VAL A 87 -36.55 -45.83 54.30
N VAL A 88 -35.50 -46.56 54.02
CA VAL A 88 -34.79 -46.54 52.77
C VAL A 88 -35.57 -47.42 51.78
N VAL A 89 -36.22 -46.77 50.82
CA VAL A 89 -36.84 -47.48 49.70
C VAL A 89 -35.75 -47.87 48.73
N GLU A 90 -35.28 -49.07 48.75
CA GLU A 90 -34.43 -49.60 47.67
C GLU A 90 -35.29 -49.77 46.43
N GLU A 91 -35.03 -48.90 45.48
CA GLU A 91 -35.62 -48.99 44.14
C GLU A 91 -35.02 -50.20 43.42
N SER A 92 -35.87 -51.09 42.91
CA SER A 92 -35.43 -52.22 42.11
C SER A 92 -34.61 -51.75 40.91
N LEU A 93 -33.50 -52.45 40.62
CA LEU A 93 -32.62 -52.12 39.46
C LEU A 93 -33.38 -51.93 38.14
N GLY A 94 -34.52 -52.68 37.97
CA GLY A 94 -35.39 -52.58 36.81
C GLY A 94 -36.10 -51.22 36.66
N SER A 95 -36.56 -50.60 37.78
CA SER A 95 -37.23 -49.27 37.73
C SER A 95 -36.25 -48.12 37.44
N SER A 96 -35.01 -48.27 37.94
CA SER A 96 -33.93 -47.29 37.66
C SER A 96 -33.48 -47.37 36.21
N VAL A 97 -33.28 -48.57 35.65
CA VAL A 97 -32.95 -48.75 34.21
C VAL A 97 -34.07 -48.20 33.31
N PHE A 98 -35.34 -48.46 33.63
CA PHE A 98 -36.48 -47.99 32.86
C PHE A 98 -36.59 -46.45 32.88
N ARG A 99 -36.22 -45.79 33.99
CA ARG A 99 -36.15 -44.33 34.11
C ARG A 99 -35.06 -43.76 33.20
N TRP A 100 -33.89 -44.36 33.18
CA TRP A 100 -32.77 -43.97 32.30
C TRP A 100 -33.09 -44.19 30.83
N VAL A 101 -33.71 -45.31 30.45
CA VAL A 101 -34.16 -45.56 29.07
C VAL A 101 -35.21 -44.54 28.64
N LYS A 102 -36.17 -44.22 29.51
CA LYS A 102 -37.18 -43.19 29.25
C LYS A 102 -36.55 -41.80 29.10
N PHE A 103 -35.57 -41.45 29.93
CA PHE A 103 -34.83 -40.22 29.84
C PHE A 103 -34.05 -40.11 28.53
N LEU A 104 -33.34 -41.18 28.12
CA LEU A 104 -32.61 -41.21 26.84
C LEU A 104 -33.52 -41.09 25.63
N LEU A 105 -34.72 -41.73 25.67
CA LEU A 105 -35.72 -41.61 24.62
C LEU A 105 -36.27 -40.17 24.51
N TYR A 106 -36.59 -39.54 25.64
CA TYR A 106 -37.05 -38.15 25.63
C TYR A 106 -35.93 -37.20 25.23
N PHE A 107 -34.71 -37.39 25.70
CA PHE A 107 -33.56 -36.61 25.32
C PHE A 107 -33.27 -36.72 23.82
N GLY A 108 -33.30 -37.97 23.27
CA GLY A 108 -33.15 -38.19 21.82
C GLY A 108 -34.26 -37.55 21.01
N PHE A 109 -35.51 -37.64 21.50
CA PHE A 109 -36.65 -36.97 20.85
C PHE A 109 -36.52 -35.43 20.87
N PHE A 110 -36.14 -34.85 22.01
CA PHE A 110 -35.94 -33.39 22.12
C PHE A 110 -34.77 -32.89 21.28
N THR A 111 -33.65 -33.63 21.25
CA THR A 111 -32.50 -33.31 20.39
C THR A 111 -32.88 -33.41 18.91
N TYR A 112 -33.63 -34.42 18.51
CA TYR A 112 -34.12 -34.54 17.14
C TYR A 112 -35.07 -33.40 16.78
N MET A 113 -36.05 -33.07 17.62
CA MET A 113 -36.98 -31.94 17.41
C MET A 113 -36.25 -30.59 17.38
N SER A 114 -35.26 -30.40 18.26
CA SER A 114 -34.41 -29.21 18.25
C SER A 114 -33.62 -29.08 16.95
N LEU A 115 -33.06 -30.20 16.46
CA LEU A 115 -32.31 -30.23 15.20
C LEU A 115 -33.22 -29.95 13.99
N VAL A 116 -34.43 -30.48 13.95
CA VAL A 116 -35.44 -30.22 12.94
C VAL A 116 -35.87 -28.73 12.98
N LEU A 117 -36.14 -28.20 14.18
CA LEU A 117 -36.50 -26.78 14.36
C LEU A 117 -35.39 -25.83 13.94
N ILE A 118 -34.14 -26.16 14.30
CA ILE A 118 -32.98 -25.40 13.85
C ILE A 118 -32.85 -25.48 12.32
N THR A 119 -33.05 -26.65 11.72
CA THR A 119 -33.00 -26.78 10.24
C THR A 119 -34.08 -25.96 9.56
N ILE A 120 -35.33 -26.00 10.06
CA ILE A 120 -36.45 -25.19 9.55
C ILE A 120 -36.17 -23.70 9.78
N LEU A 121 -35.65 -23.30 10.94
CA LEU A 121 -35.31 -21.93 11.26
C LEU A 121 -34.22 -21.41 10.32
N VAL A 122 -33.19 -22.20 10.08
CA VAL A 122 -32.08 -21.90 9.17
C VAL A 122 -32.58 -21.80 7.71
N GLU A 123 -33.49 -22.69 7.29
CA GLU A 123 -34.11 -22.59 5.95
C GLU A 123 -35.02 -21.37 5.80
N THR A 124 -35.86 -21.07 6.79
CA THR A 124 -36.81 -19.94 6.74
C THR A 124 -36.14 -18.59 6.92
N THR A 125 -35.09 -18.49 7.76
CA THR A 125 -34.34 -17.24 7.96
C THR A 125 -33.30 -16.97 6.87
N GLY A 126 -33.05 -17.93 5.98
CA GLY A 126 -32.04 -17.76 4.93
C GLY A 126 -30.61 -17.61 5.42
N VAL A 127 -30.33 -17.86 6.70
CA VAL A 127 -28.98 -17.76 7.30
C VAL A 127 -27.99 -18.65 6.56
N LEU A 128 -28.39 -19.84 6.10
CA LEU A 128 -27.54 -20.69 5.26
C LEU A 128 -27.36 -20.15 3.85
N LYS A 129 -28.27 -19.33 3.33
CA LYS A 129 -28.07 -18.62 2.06
C LYS A 129 -26.97 -17.58 2.23
N ASN A 130 -26.89 -16.91 3.37
CA ASN A 130 -25.83 -15.95 3.68
C ASN A 130 -24.49 -16.63 3.98
N VAL A 131 -24.48 -17.78 4.67
CA VAL A 131 -23.25 -18.56 4.95
C VAL A 131 -22.76 -19.33 3.73
N ARG A 132 -23.65 -19.72 2.81
CA ARG A 132 -23.26 -20.34 1.52
C ARG A 132 -22.77 -19.33 0.48
N GLY A 133 -22.43 -18.10 0.88
CA GLY A 133 -21.79 -17.14 0.00
C GLY A 133 -22.63 -16.71 -1.21
N THR A 134 -23.98 -16.76 -1.09
CA THR A 134 -24.86 -16.13 -2.04
C THR A 134 -25.26 -14.72 -1.56
N GLN A 135 -24.33 -13.97 -0.99
CA GLN A 135 -24.27 -12.58 -1.41
C GLN A 135 -23.53 -12.62 -2.77
N THR A 136 -24.28 -13.03 -3.81
CA THR A 136 -24.10 -12.29 -5.04
C THR A 136 -24.23 -10.85 -4.59
N ASN A 137 -23.14 -10.09 -4.57
CA ASN A 137 -23.25 -8.71 -4.99
C ASN A 137 -23.96 -8.83 -6.34
N GLU A 138 -25.30 -8.91 -6.32
CA GLU A 138 -26.07 -8.55 -7.48
C GLU A 138 -25.48 -7.21 -7.81
N ALA A 139 -24.62 -7.19 -8.81
CA ALA A 139 -24.32 -5.98 -9.49
C ALA A 139 -25.68 -5.56 -10.01
N THR A 140 -26.46 -4.94 -9.12
CA THR A 140 -27.75 -4.33 -9.48
C THR A 140 -27.39 -3.52 -10.69
N PRO A 141 -28.03 -3.73 -11.84
CA PRO A 141 -27.76 -2.95 -13.03
C PRO A 141 -28.00 -1.50 -12.64
N GLN A 142 -26.97 -0.88 -12.10
CA GLN A 142 -27.02 0.51 -11.74
C GLN A 142 -27.08 1.22 -13.08
N GLN A 143 -28.16 1.93 -13.34
CA GLN A 143 -28.18 2.88 -14.42
C GLN A 143 -27.08 3.90 -14.12
N GLN A 144 -25.95 3.75 -14.79
CA GLN A 144 -24.81 4.63 -14.60
C GLN A 144 -25.21 6.01 -15.08
N LYS A 145 -25.10 6.99 -14.19
CA LYS A 145 -25.36 8.41 -14.52
C LYS A 145 -24.15 9.07 -15.17
N VAL A 146 -22.96 8.44 -15.06
CA VAL A 146 -21.69 8.95 -15.60
C VAL A 146 -21.70 8.84 -17.11
N ARG A 147 -21.33 9.91 -17.81
CA ARG A 147 -21.23 10.00 -19.27
C ARG A 147 -19.80 10.35 -19.70
N PHE A 148 -19.52 10.28 -21.00
CA PHE A 148 -18.23 10.69 -21.56
C PHE A 148 -17.92 12.16 -21.31
N SER A 149 -18.93 13.02 -21.11
CA SER A 149 -18.77 14.41 -20.70
C SER A 149 -18.15 14.61 -19.31
N ASP A 150 -18.23 13.58 -18.46
CA ASP A 150 -17.70 13.62 -17.09
C ASP A 150 -16.27 13.05 -17.00
N VAL A 151 -15.80 12.44 -18.08
CA VAL A 151 -14.46 11.87 -18.19
C VAL A 151 -13.59 12.83 -18.98
N HIS A 152 -12.41 13.18 -18.45
CA HIS A 152 -11.51 14.16 -19.05
C HIS A 152 -10.10 13.59 -19.19
N GLY A 153 -9.34 14.09 -20.17
CA GLY A 153 -7.92 13.79 -20.34
C GLY A 153 -7.58 12.42 -20.91
N CYS A 154 -8.51 11.78 -21.64
CA CYS A 154 -8.30 10.51 -22.33
C CYS A 154 -9.14 10.44 -23.64
N ASP A 155 -9.02 11.46 -24.47
CA ASP A 155 -9.90 11.63 -25.65
C ASP A 155 -9.73 10.49 -26.65
N GLU A 156 -8.51 10.04 -26.92
CA GLU A 156 -8.23 8.91 -27.81
C GLU A 156 -8.89 7.61 -27.30
N ALA A 157 -8.84 7.37 -25.99
CA ALA A 157 -9.50 6.21 -25.40
C ALA A 157 -11.04 6.32 -25.46
N LYS A 158 -11.60 7.54 -25.37
CA LYS A 158 -13.04 7.76 -25.56
C LYS A 158 -13.44 7.48 -26.99
N ASP A 159 -12.69 7.97 -27.97
CA ASP A 159 -12.98 7.76 -29.40
C ASP A 159 -12.97 6.28 -29.76
N GLU A 160 -12.00 5.51 -29.24
CA GLU A 160 -11.96 4.07 -29.43
C GLU A 160 -13.15 3.34 -28.78
N LEU A 161 -13.63 3.83 -27.63
CA LEU A 161 -14.77 3.25 -26.92
C LEU A 161 -16.11 3.74 -27.45
N GLN A 162 -16.16 4.84 -28.18
CA GLN A 162 -17.36 5.33 -28.86
C GLN A 162 -17.87 4.30 -29.87
N GLU A 163 -16.99 3.59 -30.58
CA GLU A 163 -17.38 2.50 -31.46
C GLU A 163 -18.13 1.37 -30.71
N VAL A 164 -17.69 1.10 -29.47
CA VAL A 164 -18.33 0.08 -28.60
C VAL A 164 -19.73 0.55 -28.18
N VAL A 165 -19.89 1.83 -27.87
CA VAL A 165 -21.20 2.43 -27.55
C VAL A 165 -22.12 2.38 -28.76
N GLU A 166 -21.66 2.82 -29.94
CA GLU A 166 -22.45 2.82 -31.17
C GLU A 166 -22.96 1.42 -31.51
N PHE A 167 -22.15 0.40 -31.30
CA PHE A 167 -22.58 -0.97 -31.51
C PHE A 167 -23.65 -1.43 -30.52
N LEU A 168 -23.51 -1.12 -29.23
CA LEU A 168 -24.52 -1.48 -28.23
C LEU A 168 -25.88 -0.82 -28.51
N VAL A 169 -25.84 0.41 -29.06
CA VAL A 169 -27.04 1.18 -29.41
C VAL A 169 -27.64 0.73 -30.75
N ASN A 170 -26.81 0.51 -31.78
CA ASN A 170 -27.24 0.21 -33.15
C ASN A 170 -26.48 -1.00 -33.76
N PRO A 171 -26.67 -2.22 -33.29
CA PRO A 171 -25.94 -3.40 -33.75
C PRO A 171 -26.16 -3.74 -35.21
N GLU A 172 -27.33 -3.42 -35.77
CA GLU A 172 -27.71 -3.73 -37.16
C GLU A 172 -26.81 -3.03 -38.19
N ARG A 173 -26.36 -1.81 -37.89
CA ARG A 173 -25.51 -1.02 -38.80
C ARG A 173 -24.17 -1.67 -39.08
N PHE A 174 -23.62 -2.38 -38.11
CA PHE A 174 -22.34 -3.08 -38.25
C PHE A 174 -22.49 -4.46 -38.90
N SER A 175 -23.62 -5.14 -38.66
CA SER A 175 -23.88 -6.46 -39.21
C SER A 175 -24.08 -6.45 -40.73
N THR A 176 -24.63 -5.35 -41.29
CA THR A 176 -24.86 -5.22 -42.75
C THR A 176 -23.58 -5.22 -43.59
N LEU A 177 -22.47 -4.72 -43.02
CA LEU A 177 -21.17 -4.68 -43.70
C LEU A 177 -20.28 -5.89 -43.35
N GLY A 178 -20.77 -6.86 -42.58
CA GLY A 178 -20.01 -8.04 -42.13
C GLY A 178 -18.93 -7.75 -41.10
N GLY A 179 -18.96 -6.58 -40.47
CA GLY A 179 -18.07 -6.20 -39.39
C GLY A 179 -18.26 -7.11 -38.16
N LYS A 180 -17.15 -7.63 -37.63
CA LYS A 180 -17.16 -8.43 -36.40
C LYS A 180 -16.63 -7.55 -35.25
N LEU A 181 -17.41 -7.44 -34.20
CA LEU A 181 -16.98 -6.69 -33.00
C LEU A 181 -16.02 -7.48 -32.15
N PRO A 182 -15.16 -6.75 -31.41
CA PRO A 182 -14.39 -7.36 -30.36
C PRO A 182 -15.32 -7.91 -29.28
N LYS A 183 -15.09 -9.15 -28.83
CA LYS A 183 -15.83 -9.72 -27.71
C LYS A 183 -15.46 -9.07 -26.38
N GLY A 184 -14.21 -8.66 -26.27
CA GLY A 184 -13.67 -8.05 -25.08
C GLY A 184 -12.69 -6.92 -25.38
N VAL A 185 -12.76 -5.87 -24.58
CA VAL A 185 -11.85 -4.72 -24.62
C VAL A 185 -11.06 -4.67 -23.32
N LEU A 186 -9.74 -4.55 -23.42
CA LEU A 186 -8.84 -4.45 -22.29
C LEU A 186 -8.35 -3.01 -22.15
N LEU A 187 -8.77 -2.34 -21.06
CA LEU A 187 -8.28 -1.02 -20.67
C LEU A 187 -6.95 -1.16 -19.94
N VAL A 188 -5.93 -0.52 -20.44
CA VAL A 188 -4.55 -0.64 -19.92
C VAL A 188 -3.99 0.73 -19.61
N GLY A 189 -3.35 0.88 -18.46
CA GLY A 189 -2.67 2.14 -18.11
C GLY A 189 -2.28 2.21 -16.65
N PRO A 190 -1.57 3.26 -16.24
CA PRO A 190 -1.18 3.48 -14.86
C PRO A 190 -2.38 3.54 -13.90
N PRO A 191 -2.18 3.29 -12.59
CA PRO A 191 -3.24 3.46 -11.60
C PRO A 191 -3.71 4.93 -11.55
N GLY A 192 -4.98 5.13 -11.22
CA GLY A 192 -5.56 6.47 -11.06
C GLY A 192 -5.88 7.22 -12.36
N THR A 193 -5.72 6.61 -13.55
CA THR A 193 -6.02 7.25 -14.85
C THR A 193 -7.51 7.24 -15.22
N GLY A 194 -8.40 6.70 -14.38
CA GLY A 194 -9.84 6.73 -14.60
C GLY A 194 -10.40 5.55 -15.41
N LYS A 195 -9.70 4.43 -15.55
CA LYS A 195 -10.17 3.24 -16.30
C LYS A 195 -11.55 2.76 -15.87
N THR A 196 -11.79 2.65 -14.58
CA THR A 196 -13.07 2.25 -14.00
C THR A 196 -14.17 3.29 -14.28
N LEU A 197 -13.82 4.60 -14.20
CA LEU A 197 -14.73 5.69 -14.52
C LEU A 197 -15.12 5.66 -16.00
N LEU A 198 -14.13 5.44 -16.88
CA LEU A 198 -14.34 5.33 -18.33
C LEU A 198 -15.26 4.15 -18.69
N ALA A 199 -15.07 2.98 -18.05
CA ALA A 199 -15.95 1.82 -18.26
C ALA A 199 -17.40 2.10 -17.82
N ARG A 200 -17.58 2.82 -16.72
CA ARG A 200 -18.91 3.28 -16.28
C ARG A 200 -19.51 4.28 -17.24
N ALA A 201 -18.71 5.18 -17.81
CA ALA A 201 -19.18 6.17 -18.79
C ALA A 201 -19.64 5.49 -20.08
N VAL A 202 -18.96 4.44 -20.54
CA VAL A 202 -19.40 3.63 -21.70
C VAL A 202 -20.80 3.04 -21.46
N ALA A 203 -21.05 2.48 -20.29
CA ALA A 203 -22.35 1.93 -19.94
C ALA A 203 -23.44 3.01 -19.81
N GLY A 204 -23.10 4.17 -19.22
CA GLY A 204 -24.00 5.31 -19.10
C GLY A 204 -24.35 5.93 -20.45
N GLU A 205 -23.40 6.01 -21.37
CA GLU A 205 -23.62 6.54 -22.72
C GLU A 205 -24.46 5.56 -23.57
N ALA A 206 -24.18 4.25 -23.47
CA ALA A 206 -24.95 3.21 -24.16
C ALA A 206 -26.34 2.97 -23.52
N GLY A 207 -26.59 3.42 -22.27
CA GLY A 207 -27.83 3.20 -21.54
C GLY A 207 -28.12 1.74 -21.19
N VAL A 208 -27.08 0.90 -21.08
CA VAL A 208 -27.19 -0.55 -20.83
C VAL A 208 -26.85 -0.91 -19.40
N PRO A 209 -27.33 -2.06 -18.88
CA PRO A 209 -26.95 -2.60 -17.58
C PRO A 209 -25.44 -2.81 -17.47
N PHE A 210 -24.88 -2.44 -16.30
CA PHE A 210 -23.46 -2.54 -15.99
C PHE A 210 -23.21 -3.51 -14.84
N PHE A 211 -22.53 -4.61 -15.14
CA PHE A 211 -22.14 -5.62 -14.17
C PHE A 211 -20.69 -5.43 -13.80
N TYR A 212 -20.42 -5.05 -12.54
CA TYR A 212 -19.08 -4.79 -12.03
C TYR A 212 -18.61 -5.91 -11.12
N MET A 213 -17.34 -6.30 -11.27
CA MET A 213 -16.65 -7.18 -10.34
C MET A 213 -15.14 -6.87 -10.36
N SER A 214 -14.49 -6.90 -9.21
CA SER A 214 -13.03 -6.85 -9.13
C SER A 214 -12.43 -8.23 -9.33
N GLY A 215 -11.27 -8.31 -10.00
CA GLY A 215 -10.48 -9.54 -10.12
C GLY A 215 -10.15 -10.16 -8.76
N SER A 216 -9.90 -9.32 -7.75
CA SER A 216 -9.65 -9.76 -6.37
C SER A 216 -10.84 -10.48 -5.72
N GLU A 217 -12.09 -10.19 -6.12
CA GLU A 217 -13.27 -10.88 -5.62
C GLU A 217 -13.39 -12.33 -6.11
N PHE A 218 -12.65 -12.69 -7.15
CA PHE A 218 -12.56 -14.07 -7.63
C PHE A 218 -11.45 -14.87 -6.93
N ASP A 219 -10.54 -14.21 -6.21
CA ASP A 219 -9.43 -14.84 -5.48
C ASP A 219 -9.92 -15.35 -4.12
N GLU A 220 -10.63 -16.47 -4.18
CA GLU A 220 -11.19 -17.15 -3.00
C GLU A 220 -10.42 -18.42 -2.70
N VAL A 221 -10.07 -18.62 -1.43
CA VAL A 221 -9.31 -19.79 -0.96
C VAL A 221 -10.08 -21.10 -1.15
N TYR A 222 -11.42 -21.05 -1.19
CA TYR A 222 -12.26 -22.23 -1.38
C TYR A 222 -12.33 -22.62 -2.84
N VAL A 223 -11.93 -23.87 -3.14
CA VAL A 223 -11.91 -24.42 -4.50
C VAL A 223 -13.30 -24.34 -5.14
N GLY A 224 -13.36 -23.75 -6.32
CA GLY A 224 -14.57 -23.64 -7.15
C GLY A 224 -15.50 -22.46 -6.85
N VAL A 225 -15.30 -21.70 -5.75
CA VAL A 225 -16.14 -20.54 -5.44
C VAL A 225 -15.91 -19.42 -6.44
N GLY A 226 -14.65 -19.08 -6.73
CA GLY A 226 -14.31 -18.07 -7.75
C GLY A 226 -14.85 -18.43 -9.13
N ALA A 227 -14.67 -19.67 -9.57
CA ALA A 227 -15.21 -20.16 -10.84
C ALA A 227 -16.74 -20.10 -10.90
N LYS A 228 -17.44 -20.36 -9.78
CA LYS A 228 -18.88 -20.19 -9.69
C LYS A 228 -19.30 -18.73 -9.83
N ARG A 229 -18.62 -17.79 -9.14
CA ARG A 229 -18.91 -16.35 -9.26
C ARG A 229 -18.75 -15.85 -10.71
N VAL A 230 -17.70 -16.29 -11.42
CA VAL A 230 -17.53 -16.00 -12.84
C VAL A 230 -18.76 -16.45 -13.62
N ARG A 231 -19.17 -17.72 -13.46
CA ARG A 231 -20.33 -18.28 -14.19
C ARG A 231 -21.61 -17.53 -13.88
N ASP A 232 -21.85 -17.22 -12.61
CA ASP A 232 -23.05 -16.51 -12.16
C ASP A 232 -23.12 -15.09 -12.74
N LEU A 233 -21.99 -14.35 -12.75
CA LEU A 233 -21.86 -13.03 -13.37
C LEU A 233 -22.23 -13.05 -14.85
N PHE A 234 -21.64 -13.97 -15.61
CA PHE A 234 -21.89 -14.10 -17.04
C PHE A 234 -23.33 -14.53 -17.34
N THR A 235 -23.91 -15.41 -16.53
CA THR A 235 -25.29 -15.85 -16.67
C THR A 235 -26.28 -14.70 -16.44
N GLN A 236 -26.04 -13.88 -15.43
CA GLN A 236 -26.87 -12.70 -15.14
C GLN A 236 -26.79 -11.65 -16.24
N ALA A 237 -25.59 -11.39 -16.77
CA ALA A 237 -25.39 -10.44 -17.86
C ALA A 237 -26.12 -10.90 -19.13
N ARG A 238 -26.04 -12.20 -19.48
CA ARG A 238 -26.77 -12.77 -20.62
C ARG A 238 -28.30 -12.64 -20.47
N ALA A 239 -28.82 -12.80 -19.26
CA ALA A 239 -30.25 -12.68 -19.00
C ALA A 239 -30.78 -11.25 -19.15
N LYS A 240 -29.90 -10.24 -19.08
CA LYS A 240 -30.23 -8.81 -19.17
C LYS A 240 -29.57 -8.11 -20.37
N ALA A 241 -29.24 -8.87 -21.41
CA ALA A 241 -28.67 -8.31 -22.65
C ALA A 241 -29.65 -7.34 -23.34
N PRO A 242 -29.17 -6.21 -23.96
CA PRO A 242 -27.76 -5.83 -24.07
C PRO A 242 -27.16 -5.33 -22.73
N ALA A 243 -25.90 -5.72 -22.44
CA ALA A 243 -25.27 -5.41 -21.14
C ALA A 243 -23.74 -5.30 -21.28
N ILE A 244 -23.11 -4.65 -20.32
CA ILE A 244 -21.65 -4.59 -20.18
C ILE A 244 -21.25 -5.34 -18.92
N ILE A 245 -20.26 -6.25 -19.04
CA ILE A 245 -19.53 -6.83 -17.93
C ILE A 245 -18.21 -6.08 -17.81
N PHE A 246 -17.89 -5.58 -16.61
CA PHE A 246 -16.62 -4.95 -16.34
C PHE A 246 -15.87 -5.70 -15.22
N ILE A 247 -14.65 -6.14 -15.54
CA ILE A 247 -13.75 -6.81 -14.61
C ILE A 247 -12.57 -5.88 -14.36
N ASP A 248 -12.51 -5.30 -13.16
CA ASP A 248 -11.38 -4.47 -12.74
C ASP A 248 -10.25 -5.34 -12.17
N GLU A 249 -9.03 -4.83 -12.18
CA GLU A 249 -7.85 -5.55 -11.65
C GLU A 249 -7.72 -6.98 -12.20
N LEU A 250 -7.85 -7.13 -13.52
CA LEU A 250 -7.82 -8.44 -14.18
C LEU A 250 -6.52 -9.21 -13.88
N ASP A 251 -5.44 -8.53 -13.58
CA ASP A 251 -4.14 -9.11 -13.21
C ASP A 251 -4.19 -9.95 -11.93
N ALA A 252 -5.16 -9.74 -11.03
CA ALA A 252 -5.33 -10.56 -9.83
C ALA A 252 -5.59 -12.04 -10.16
N ILE A 253 -6.36 -12.32 -11.22
CA ILE A 253 -6.70 -13.69 -11.66
C ILE A 253 -6.06 -14.09 -12.98
N GLY A 254 -5.67 -13.10 -13.77
CA GLY A 254 -5.16 -13.27 -15.13
C GLY A 254 -3.64 -13.33 -15.25
N ALA A 255 -2.90 -13.40 -14.16
CA ALA A 255 -1.44 -13.44 -14.17
C ALA A 255 -0.89 -14.67 -14.91
N LYS A 256 0.34 -14.53 -15.45
CA LYS A 256 1.08 -15.64 -16.07
C LYS A 256 1.19 -16.80 -15.08
N ARG A 257 0.95 -18.02 -15.60
CA ARG A 257 0.95 -19.24 -14.80
C ARG A 257 2.32 -19.53 -14.21
N ASN A 258 2.42 -19.57 -12.90
CA ASN A 258 3.56 -20.10 -12.18
C ASN A 258 3.24 -21.51 -11.68
N GLU A 259 4.25 -22.35 -11.53
CA GLU A 259 4.08 -23.71 -10.97
C GLU A 259 3.57 -23.69 -9.53
N ARG A 260 3.87 -22.60 -8.80
CA ARG A 260 3.49 -22.39 -7.41
C ARG A 260 2.08 -21.83 -7.21
N ASP A 261 1.41 -21.42 -8.31
CA ASP A 261 0.06 -20.85 -8.19
C ASP A 261 -0.93 -21.89 -7.70
N ALA A 262 -1.75 -21.49 -6.75
CA ALA A 262 -2.76 -22.36 -6.16
C ALA A 262 -3.76 -22.87 -7.23
N ALA A 263 -4.17 -24.11 -7.10
CA ALA A 263 -5.05 -24.77 -8.08
C ALA A 263 -6.38 -24.04 -8.30
N TYR A 264 -6.87 -23.31 -7.29
CA TYR A 264 -8.13 -22.55 -7.37
C TYR A 264 -8.02 -21.32 -8.29
N VAL A 265 -6.87 -20.61 -8.31
CA VAL A 265 -6.63 -19.48 -9.23
C VAL A 265 -6.65 -19.99 -10.69
N LYS A 266 -5.95 -21.09 -10.96
CA LYS A 266 -5.95 -21.73 -12.30
C LYS A 266 -7.35 -22.16 -12.73
N GLN A 267 -8.18 -22.66 -11.81
CA GLN A 267 -9.55 -23.05 -12.09
C GLN A 267 -10.42 -21.84 -12.43
N THR A 268 -10.29 -20.75 -11.71
CA THR A 268 -11.04 -19.50 -11.94
C THR A 268 -10.67 -18.89 -13.30
N LEU A 269 -9.37 -18.81 -13.62
CA LEU A 269 -8.90 -18.34 -14.93
C LEU A 269 -9.45 -19.22 -16.07
N ASN A 270 -9.38 -20.55 -15.94
CA ASN A 270 -9.90 -21.46 -16.96
C ASN A 270 -11.43 -21.30 -17.14
N GLN A 271 -12.19 -21.04 -16.06
CA GLN A 271 -13.61 -20.76 -16.18
C GLN A 271 -13.85 -19.44 -16.92
N LEU A 272 -13.08 -18.37 -16.61
CA LEU A 272 -13.17 -17.10 -17.33
C LEU A 272 -12.88 -17.29 -18.83
N LEU A 273 -11.83 -18.02 -19.18
CA LEU A 273 -11.50 -18.33 -20.56
C LEU A 273 -12.63 -19.11 -21.26
N THR A 274 -13.26 -20.06 -20.56
CA THR A 274 -14.40 -20.82 -21.09
C THR A 274 -15.62 -19.94 -21.34
N GLU A 275 -15.91 -19.02 -20.43
CA GLU A 275 -17.02 -18.06 -20.62
C GLU A 275 -16.74 -17.11 -21.79
N LEU A 276 -15.49 -16.60 -21.94
CA LEU A 276 -15.09 -15.76 -23.06
C LEU A 276 -15.22 -16.48 -24.41
N ASP A 277 -14.80 -17.76 -24.48
CA ASP A 277 -14.91 -18.57 -25.71
C ASP A 277 -16.36 -18.93 -26.04
N GLY A 278 -17.18 -19.19 -25.02
CA GLY A 278 -18.61 -19.52 -25.13
C GLY A 278 -19.51 -18.35 -25.52
N PHE A 279 -18.97 -17.13 -25.60
CA PHE A 279 -19.73 -15.96 -26.04
C PHE A 279 -19.93 -15.97 -27.55
N SER A 280 -21.20 -15.99 -27.99
CA SER A 280 -21.57 -15.69 -29.38
C SER A 280 -21.62 -14.16 -29.57
N GLN A 281 -21.16 -13.67 -30.71
CA GLN A 281 -21.21 -12.24 -31.06
C GLN A 281 -22.66 -11.68 -31.11
N THR A 282 -23.66 -12.55 -31.17
CA THR A 282 -25.08 -12.21 -31.17
C THR A 282 -25.67 -12.04 -29.77
N SER A 283 -24.91 -12.27 -28.71
CA SER A 283 -25.44 -12.21 -27.32
C SER A 283 -25.71 -10.79 -26.82
N GLY A 284 -25.26 -9.74 -27.51
CA GLY A 284 -25.46 -8.35 -27.09
C GLY A 284 -24.72 -7.96 -25.79
N VAL A 285 -23.78 -8.80 -25.33
CA VAL A 285 -22.98 -8.51 -24.12
C VAL A 285 -21.55 -8.23 -24.54
N ILE A 286 -20.99 -7.11 -24.02
CA ILE A 286 -19.60 -6.73 -24.23
C ILE A 286 -18.85 -6.84 -22.89
N ILE A 287 -17.62 -7.34 -22.96
CA ILE A 287 -16.78 -7.50 -21.79
C ILE A 287 -15.69 -6.44 -21.83
N LEU A 288 -15.65 -5.59 -20.81
CA LEU A 288 -14.57 -4.66 -20.57
C LEU A 288 -13.72 -5.22 -19.42
N ALA A 289 -12.41 -5.11 -19.50
CA ALA A 289 -11.55 -5.39 -18.36
C ALA A 289 -10.51 -4.30 -18.20
N ALA A 290 -10.03 -4.09 -16.98
CA ALA A 290 -8.96 -3.14 -16.69
C ALA A 290 -7.79 -3.81 -15.99
N THR A 291 -6.57 -3.36 -16.31
CA THR A 291 -5.35 -3.78 -15.65
C THR A 291 -4.32 -2.67 -15.61
N ASN A 292 -3.54 -2.63 -14.53
CA ASN A 292 -2.39 -1.76 -14.42
C ASN A 292 -1.11 -2.41 -14.97
N TYR A 293 -1.07 -3.74 -15.04
CA TYR A 293 0.12 -4.54 -15.37
C TYR A 293 -0.13 -5.50 -16.55
N PRO A 294 -0.29 -4.99 -17.78
CA PRO A 294 -0.60 -5.82 -18.94
C PRO A 294 0.46 -6.87 -19.25
N GLN A 295 1.71 -6.63 -18.87
CA GLN A 295 2.83 -7.55 -19.05
C GLN A 295 2.74 -8.80 -18.16
N LEU A 296 1.98 -8.75 -17.07
CA LEU A 296 1.77 -9.87 -16.16
C LEU A 296 0.66 -10.81 -16.64
N LEU A 297 -0.21 -10.37 -17.55
CA LEU A 297 -1.34 -11.17 -18.01
C LEU A 297 -0.92 -12.40 -18.80
N ASP A 298 -1.67 -13.51 -18.62
CA ASP A 298 -1.53 -14.70 -19.44
C ASP A 298 -1.90 -14.38 -20.90
N LYS A 299 -1.02 -14.79 -21.82
CA LYS A 299 -1.24 -14.60 -23.26
C LYS A 299 -2.53 -15.23 -23.78
N ALA A 300 -3.09 -16.20 -23.05
CA ALA A 300 -4.37 -16.79 -23.40
C ALA A 300 -5.54 -15.81 -23.31
N LEU A 301 -5.50 -14.82 -22.43
CA LEU A 301 -6.54 -13.79 -22.29
C LEU A 301 -6.53 -12.79 -23.45
N THR A 302 -5.36 -12.49 -24.02
CA THR A 302 -5.18 -11.48 -25.08
C THR A 302 -5.21 -12.08 -26.50
N ARG A 303 -5.62 -13.36 -26.64
CA ARG A 303 -5.79 -13.99 -27.98
C ARG A 303 -7.02 -13.45 -28.68
N PRO A 304 -6.99 -13.41 -30.04
CA PRO A 304 -8.18 -13.08 -30.84
C PRO A 304 -9.42 -13.88 -30.42
N GLY A 305 -10.56 -13.18 -30.29
CA GLY A 305 -11.81 -13.76 -29.84
C GLY A 305 -12.03 -13.72 -28.32
N ARG A 306 -11.12 -13.10 -27.55
CA ARG A 306 -11.22 -12.85 -26.11
C ARG A 306 -11.06 -11.35 -25.87
N PHE A 307 -10.00 -10.90 -25.14
CA PHE A 307 -9.64 -9.48 -25.06
C PHE A 307 -8.74 -9.13 -26.26
N ASP A 308 -9.36 -9.00 -27.40
CA ASP A 308 -8.67 -8.79 -28.69
C ASP A 308 -8.45 -7.31 -29.01
N ARG A 309 -9.16 -6.40 -28.35
CA ARG A 309 -8.94 -4.96 -28.44
C ARG A 309 -8.28 -4.44 -27.17
N ARG A 310 -7.21 -3.68 -27.32
CA ARG A 310 -6.50 -3.07 -26.22
C ARG A 310 -6.56 -1.54 -26.34
N VAL A 311 -7.19 -0.88 -25.38
CA VAL A 311 -7.29 0.56 -25.27
C VAL A 311 -6.35 1.07 -24.20
N VAL A 312 -5.44 1.97 -24.57
CA VAL A 312 -4.45 2.54 -23.65
C VAL A 312 -5.01 3.80 -23.02
N VAL A 313 -5.15 3.80 -21.70
CA VAL A 313 -5.55 4.97 -20.91
C VAL A 313 -4.32 5.52 -20.21
N GLY A 314 -3.62 6.45 -20.87
CA GLY A 314 -2.39 7.06 -20.39
C GLY A 314 -2.61 8.08 -19.27
N LEU A 315 -1.50 8.68 -18.81
CA LEU A 315 -1.55 9.86 -17.97
C LEU A 315 -2.05 11.05 -18.80
N PRO A 316 -2.85 11.96 -18.20
CA PRO A 316 -3.37 13.12 -18.93
C PRO A 316 -2.25 14.11 -19.28
N ASP A 317 -2.33 14.70 -20.47
CA ASP A 317 -1.51 15.84 -20.89
C ASP A 317 -1.89 17.12 -20.13
N VAL A 318 -1.22 18.24 -20.39
CA VAL A 318 -1.51 19.52 -19.72
C VAL A 318 -2.97 19.95 -19.89
N ARG A 319 -3.56 19.72 -21.09
CA ARG A 319 -4.97 20.09 -21.36
C ARG A 319 -5.92 19.21 -20.58
N GLY A 320 -5.69 17.90 -20.61
CA GLY A 320 -6.47 16.94 -19.83
C GLY A 320 -6.39 17.21 -18.33
N ARG A 321 -5.19 17.56 -17.82
CA ARG A 321 -5.05 17.94 -16.40
C ARG A 321 -5.84 19.20 -16.06
N MET A 322 -5.87 20.19 -16.96
CA MET A 322 -6.70 21.41 -16.76
C MET A 322 -8.20 21.07 -16.68
N GLU A 323 -8.68 20.20 -17.55
CA GLU A 323 -10.08 19.77 -17.54
C GLU A 323 -10.45 18.99 -16.29
N ILE A 324 -9.59 18.03 -15.89
CA ILE A 324 -9.77 17.25 -14.66
C ILE A 324 -9.79 18.18 -13.44
N LEU A 325 -8.85 19.13 -13.35
CA LEU A 325 -8.81 20.10 -12.26
C LEU A 325 -10.09 20.95 -12.23
N LYS A 326 -10.52 21.47 -13.39
CA LYS A 326 -11.79 22.23 -13.49
C LYS A 326 -12.98 21.39 -13.04
N HIS A 327 -13.00 20.09 -13.37
CA HIS A 327 -14.07 19.20 -12.96
C HIS A 327 -14.13 19.04 -11.43
N HIS A 328 -13.00 18.73 -10.78
CA HIS A 328 -12.95 18.54 -9.33
C HIS A 328 -13.07 19.86 -8.55
N MET A 329 -12.67 20.98 -9.13
CA MET A 329 -12.83 22.30 -8.53
C MET A 329 -14.28 22.80 -8.53
N LYS A 330 -15.19 22.26 -9.35
CA LYS A 330 -16.63 22.64 -9.36
C LYS A 330 -17.29 22.48 -7.98
N GLY A 331 -16.84 21.51 -7.18
CA GLY A 331 -17.35 21.24 -5.83
C GLY A 331 -16.67 22.03 -4.72
N VAL A 332 -15.64 22.85 -5.02
CA VAL A 332 -14.80 23.53 -4.04
C VAL A 332 -14.90 25.05 -4.23
N GLN A 333 -15.04 25.80 -3.13
CA GLN A 333 -15.02 27.25 -3.20
C GLN A 333 -13.61 27.77 -3.42
N THR A 334 -13.24 28.01 -4.67
CA THR A 334 -11.91 28.52 -5.05
C THR A 334 -11.91 30.04 -5.17
N SER A 335 -10.77 30.68 -4.89
CA SER A 335 -10.55 32.10 -5.15
C SER A 335 -10.43 32.36 -6.65
N THR A 336 -10.81 33.55 -7.09
CA THR A 336 -10.66 34.02 -8.48
C THR A 336 -9.21 34.09 -8.95
N ASP A 337 -8.27 34.17 -8.00
CA ASP A 337 -6.82 34.31 -8.27
C ASP A 337 -6.14 32.97 -8.64
N VAL A 338 -6.89 31.85 -8.54
CA VAL A 338 -6.36 30.52 -8.88
C VAL A 338 -6.39 30.34 -10.39
N ASP A 339 -5.21 30.37 -11.01
CA ASP A 339 -5.07 30.01 -12.43
C ASP A 339 -4.88 28.48 -12.56
N VAL A 340 -5.93 27.82 -13.07
CA VAL A 340 -5.92 26.36 -13.30
C VAL A 340 -4.82 25.94 -14.27
N ALA A 341 -4.45 26.79 -15.23
CA ALA A 341 -3.39 26.50 -16.18
C ALA A 341 -2.01 26.45 -15.50
N VAL A 342 -1.77 27.31 -14.52
CA VAL A 342 -0.54 27.30 -13.72
C VAL A 342 -0.47 26.02 -12.87
N VAL A 343 -1.58 25.64 -12.22
CA VAL A 343 -1.65 24.41 -11.42
C VAL A 343 -1.41 23.17 -12.30
N ALA A 344 -2.04 23.10 -13.48
CA ALA A 344 -1.89 21.99 -14.41
C ALA A 344 -0.47 21.85 -14.98
N ARG A 345 0.18 22.97 -15.31
CA ARG A 345 1.60 22.97 -15.73
C ARG A 345 2.52 22.52 -14.60
N GLY A 346 2.19 22.90 -13.36
CA GLY A 346 2.95 22.53 -12.18
C GLY A 346 2.77 21.07 -11.71
N THR A 347 1.98 20.25 -12.40
CA THR A 347 1.67 18.85 -12.01
C THR A 347 1.95 17.85 -13.14
N PRO A 348 3.15 17.83 -13.77
CA PRO A 348 3.46 16.84 -14.79
C PRO A 348 3.47 15.43 -14.17
N GLY A 349 2.99 14.44 -14.93
CA GLY A 349 2.95 13.06 -14.49
C GLY A 349 1.86 12.72 -13.47
N PHE A 350 1.01 13.67 -13.06
CA PHE A 350 -0.12 13.39 -12.17
C PHE A 350 -1.23 12.66 -12.91
N SER A 351 -1.73 11.61 -12.26
CA SER A 351 -2.95 10.92 -12.68
C SER A 351 -4.21 11.71 -12.31
N GLY A 352 -5.36 11.30 -12.82
CA GLY A 352 -6.65 11.90 -12.43
C GLY A 352 -6.90 11.83 -10.93
N ALA A 353 -6.56 10.71 -10.28
CA ALA A 353 -6.68 10.53 -8.84
C ALA A 353 -5.72 11.45 -8.04
N ASP A 354 -4.50 11.69 -8.55
CA ASP A 354 -3.57 12.63 -7.91
C ASP A 354 -4.09 14.06 -7.97
N LEU A 355 -4.72 14.45 -9.10
CA LEU A 355 -5.33 15.77 -9.27
C LEU A 355 -6.56 15.96 -8.39
N GLU A 356 -7.39 14.93 -8.24
CA GLU A 356 -8.50 14.93 -7.27
C GLU A 356 -7.98 15.10 -5.84
N ASN A 357 -6.94 14.32 -5.47
CA ASN A 357 -6.29 14.42 -4.18
C ASN A 357 -5.67 15.81 -3.96
N LEU A 358 -5.07 16.42 -4.99
CA LEU A 358 -4.53 17.77 -4.95
C LEU A 358 -5.59 18.80 -4.56
N VAL A 359 -6.74 18.77 -5.23
CA VAL A 359 -7.87 19.67 -4.94
C VAL A 359 -8.39 19.45 -3.52
N ASN A 360 -8.55 18.19 -3.11
CA ASN A 360 -8.98 17.84 -1.76
C ASN A 360 -7.99 18.29 -0.68
N GLN A 361 -6.69 18.06 -0.87
CA GLN A 361 -5.66 18.50 0.08
C GLN A 361 -5.59 20.02 0.18
N ALA A 362 -5.74 20.74 -0.93
CA ALA A 362 -5.80 22.21 -0.94
C ALA A 362 -7.02 22.71 -0.15
N ALA A 363 -8.19 22.10 -0.34
CA ALA A 363 -9.41 22.45 0.39
C ALA A 363 -9.29 22.16 1.90
N VAL A 364 -8.72 21.02 2.28
CA VAL A 364 -8.45 20.67 3.68
C VAL A 364 -7.46 21.65 4.31
N HIS A 365 -6.43 22.08 3.57
CA HIS A 365 -5.44 23.05 4.04
C HIS A 365 -6.09 24.42 4.31
N ALA A 366 -6.86 24.94 3.36
CA ALA A 366 -7.59 26.20 3.50
C ALA A 366 -8.55 26.17 4.70
N SER A 367 -9.32 25.08 4.83
CA SER A 367 -10.25 24.88 5.96
C SER A 367 -9.52 24.88 7.31
N ARG A 368 -8.37 24.19 7.40
CA ARG A 368 -7.55 24.17 8.62
C ARG A 368 -7.06 25.55 9.03
N HIS A 369 -6.79 26.42 8.04
CA HIS A 369 -6.38 27.81 8.27
C HIS A 369 -7.57 28.80 8.37
N LYS A 370 -8.80 28.27 8.46
CA LYS A 370 -10.04 29.07 8.57
C LYS A 370 -10.19 30.10 7.43
N GLN A 371 -9.81 29.72 6.22
CA GLN A 371 -10.02 30.52 5.02
C GLN A 371 -11.39 30.21 4.44
N ASP A 372 -12.06 31.22 3.89
CA ASP A 372 -13.38 31.06 3.25
C ASP A 372 -13.28 30.47 1.84
N ARG A 373 -12.11 30.59 1.19
CA ARG A 373 -11.84 30.11 -0.17
C ARG A 373 -10.45 29.52 -0.30
N VAL A 374 -10.33 28.54 -1.20
CA VAL A 374 -9.04 27.92 -1.52
C VAL A 374 -8.25 28.82 -2.45
N GLY A 375 -7.07 29.26 -2.01
CA GLY A 375 -6.20 30.14 -2.77
C GLY A 375 -5.03 29.44 -3.45
N PRO A 376 -4.23 30.16 -4.28
CA PRO A 376 -3.06 29.60 -4.95
C PRO A 376 -2.04 28.97 -3.99
N ARG A 377 -1.84 29.57 -2.82
CA ARG A 377 -0.93 29.05 -1.77
C ARG A 377 -1.33 27.68 -1.24
N ASP A 378 -2.64 27.41 -1.18
CA ASP A 378 -3.14 26.12 -0.71
C ASP A 378 -2.86 25.02 -1.75
N PHE A 379 -2.99 25.35 -3.04
CA PHE A 379 -2.63 24.45 -4.13
C PHE A 379 -1.12 24.18 -4.18
N ASP A 380 -0.29 25.21 -3.97
CA ASP A 380 1.17 25.02 -3.91
C ASP A 380 1.57 24.15 -2.73
N TRP A 381 0.97 24.38 -1.56
CA TRP A 381 1.20 23.52 -0.39
C TRP A 381 0.75 22.07 -0.63
N ALA A 382 -0.42 21.88 -1.23
CA ALA A 382 -0.95 20.55 -1.52
C ALA A 382 -0.06 19.82 -2.55
N LYS A 383 0.38 20.52 -3.60
CA LYS A 383 1.32 20.01 -4.59
C LYS A 383 2.63 19.56 -3.93
N ASP A 384 3.25 20.44 -3.14
CA ASP A 384 4.47 20.13 -2.41
C ASP A 384 4.31 18.91 -1.51
N LYS A 385 3.17 18.80 -0.80
CA LYS A 385 2.87 17.66 0.06
C LYS A 385 2.72 16.34 -0.71
N ILE A 386 2.13 16.37 -1.90
CA ILE A 386 1.97 15.17 -2.73
C ILE A 386 3.31 14.76 -3.35
N MET A 387 4.06 15.72 -3.90
CA MET A 387 5.31 15.45 -4.61
C MET A 387 6.47 15.11 -3.66
N MET A 388 6.60 15.84 -2.57
CA MET A 388 7.74 15.76 -1.65
C MET A 388 7.41 15.11 -0.30
N GLY A 389 6.15 14.82 -0.02
CA GLY A 389 5.69 14.29 1.27
C GLY A 389 5.38 15.38 2.32
N ALA A 390 4.88 14.95 3.48
CA ALA A 390 4.55 15.86 4.57
C ALA A 390 5.81 16.41 5.26
N GLU A 391 5.77 17.70 5.65
CA GLU A 391 6.85 18.33 6.41
C GLU A 391 6.94 17.76 7.83
N ALA A 392 8.13 17.38 8.25
CA ALA A 392 8.43 16.85 9.59
C ALA A 392 9.07 17.93 10.47
N ARG A 393 8.38 19.05 10.70
CA ARG A 393 8.89 20.20 11.50
C ARG A 393 9.19 19.88 12.96
N SER A 394 8.62 18.81 13.49
CA SER A 394 8.88 18.36 14.88
C SER A 394 10.22 17.63 15.04
N ARG A 395 10.91 17.30 13.94
CA ARG A 395 12.19 16.60 13.98
C ARG A 395 13.29 17.57 14.39
N ILE A 396 13.95 17.29 15.52
CA ILE A 396 15.09 18.08 15.98
C ILE A 396 16.31 17.64 15.15
N ILE A 397 16.88 18.57 14.39
CA ILE A 397 18.09 18.37 13.59
C ILE A 397 19.21 19.17 14.22
N GLN A 398 20.40 18.59 14.34
CA GLN A 398 21.58 19.32 14.81
C GLN A 398 22.01 20.34 13.75
N ASP A 399 22.54 21.50 14.20
CA ASP A 399 22.99 22.55 13.28
C ASP A 399 24.05 22.06 12.29
N LYS A 400 24.88 21.10 12.71
CA LYS A 400 25.87 20.46 11.85
C LYS A 400 25.21 19.71 10.69
N ASP A 401 24.15 18.94 10.97
CA ASP A 401 23.44 18.16 9.96
C ASP A 401 22.62 19.07 9.06
N LYS A 402 22.05 20.17 9.60
CA LYS A 402 21.36 21.20 8.81
C LYS A 402 22.31 21.86 7.82
N LEU A 403 23.53 22.22 8.26
CA LEU A 403 24.56 22.80 7.40
C LEU A 403 24.98 21.84 6.29
N LEU A 404 25.18 20.56 6.65
CA LEU A 404 25.57 19.53 5.72
C LEU A 404 24.49 19.29 4.66
N THR A 405 23.24 19.14 5.07
CA THR A 405 22.10 19.03 4.17
C THR A 405 22.00 20.26 3.25
N ALA A 406 22.23 21.46 3.78
CA ALA A 406 22.16 22.68 2.97
C ALA A 406 23.24 22.71 1.85
N TYR A 407 24.47 22.25 2.13
CA TYR A 407 25.49 22.11 1.08
C TYR A 407 25.13 21.03 0.08
N HIS A 408 24.61 19.89 0.55
CA HIS A 408 24.18 18.79 -0.30
C HIS A 408 23.11 19.23 -1.31
N GLU A 409 22.02 19.81 -0.83
CA GLU A 409 20.93 20.30 -1.68
C GLU A 409 21.35 21.46 -2.58
N ALA A 410 22.19 22.37 -2.07
CA ALA A 410 22.76 23.44 -2.89
C ALA A 410 23.65 22.87 -4.02
N GLY A 411 24.34 21.76 -3.76
CA GLY A 411 25.13 21.06 -4.77
C GLY A 411 24.28 20.57 -5.93
N HIS A 412 23.19 19.85 -5.67
CA HIS A 412 22.25 19.40 -6.69
C HIS A 412 21.68 20.59 -7.50
N ALA A 413 21.24 21.62 -6.80
CA ALA A 413 20.60 22.76 -7.42
C ALA A 413 21.54 23.55 -8.33
N LEU A 414 22.79 23.78 -7.91
CA LEU A 414 23.76 24.52 -8.72
C LEU A 414 24.23 23.72 -9.92
N VAL A 415 24.47 22.42 -9.76
CA VAL A 415 24.82 21.58 -10.90
C VAL A 415 23.70 21.58 -11.93
N ALA A 416 22.43 21.47 -11.50
CA ALA A 416 21.28 21.56 -12.41
C ALA A 416 21.20 22.94 -13.08
N TYR A 417 21.38 24.03 -12.32
CA TYR A 417 21.25 25.39 -12.83
C TYR A 417 22.31 25.75 -13.90
N PHE A 418 23.54 25.25 -13.70
CA PHE A 418 24.65 25.50 -14.63
C PHE A 418 24.81 24.43 -15.72
N SER A 419 23.97 23.37 -15.70
CA SER A 419 23.92 22.36 -16.75
C SER A 419 22.80 22.67 -17.74
N PRO A 420 23.09 23.07 -18.98
CA PRO A 420 22.09 23.57 -19.92
C PRO A 420 20.98 22.58 -20.30
N SER A 421 21.28 21.28 -20.16
CA SER A 421 20.35 20.19 -20.52
C SER A 421 19.72 19.52 -19.29
N ALA A 422 19.94 20.04 -18.09
CA ALA A 422 19.31 19.53 -16.89
C ALA A 422 17.85 19.95 -16.79
N THR A 423 17.04 19.11 -16.17
CA THR A 423 15.65 19.46 -15.85
C THR A 423 15.63 20.71 -14.97
N PRO A 424 14.79 21.72 -15.29
CA PRO A 424 14.74 22.96 -14.54
C PRO A 424 14.41 22.72 -13.06
N LEU A 425 15.10 23.47 -12.20
CA LEU A 425 14.83 23.49 -10.78
C LEU A 425 13.44 24.06 -10.50
N TYR A 426 12.68 23.40 -9.65
CA TYR A 426 11.41 23.90 -9.12
C TYR A 426 11.59 24.54 -7.75
N LYS A 427 12.11 23.76 -6.80
CA LYS A 427 12.23 24.17 -5.40
C LYS A 427 13.35 23.41 -4.69
N ILE A 428 14.01 24.07 -3.76
CA ILE A 428 14.99 23.46 -2.84
C ILE A 428 14.48 23.63 -1.42
N THR A 429 14.58 22.62 -0.60
CA THR A 429 14.22 22.69 0.82
C THR A 429 15.14 21.85 1.68
N ILE A 430 15.49 22.38 2.84
CA ILE A 430 16.18 21.66 3.92
C ILE A 430 15.25 21.32 5.08
N VAL A 431 13.94 21.55 4.91
CA VAL A 431 12.91 21.08 5.84
C VAL A 431 12.70 19.58 5.61
N PRO A 432 12.85 18.75 6.65
CA PRO A 432 12.70 17.31 6.50
C PRO A 432 11.32 16.93 5.99
N ARG A 433 11.30 16.00 5.04
CA ARG A 433 10.06 15.44 4.48
C ARG A 433 10.17 13.91 4.39
N GLY A 434 9.29 13.21 5.06
CA GLY A 434 9.34 11.75 5.12
C GLY A 434 10.67 11.25 5.69
N MET A 435 11.46 10.50 4.92
CA MET A 435 12.78 10.00 5.30
C MET A 435 13.93 10.94 4.94
N ALA A 436 13.71 11.89 4.02
CA ALA A 436 14.73 12.83 3.56
C ALA A 436 14.89 14.00 4.54
N LEU A 437 16.15 14.46 4.72
CA LEU A 437 16.50 15.65 5.52
C LEU A 437 16.37 16.94 4.71
N GLY A 438 16.57 16.86 3.40
CA GLY A 438 16.35 17.92 2.41
C GLY A 438 15.87 17.32 1.12
N ILE A 439 15.39 18.14 0.21
CA ILE A 439 14.93 17.72 -1.12
C ILE A 439 15.15 18.87 -2.10
N THR A 440 15.84 18.56 -3.19
CA THR A 440 15.90 19.41 -4.38
C THR A 440 14.96 18.84 -5.44
N HIS A 441 13.93 19.58 -5.78
CA HIS A 441 12.90 19.12 -6.70
C HIS A 441 13.03 19.79 -8.05
N PHE A 442 13.00 18.98 -9.10
CA PHE A 442 13.09 19.40 -10.50
C PHE A 442 11.74 19.22 -11.17
N LEU A 443 11.36 20.15 -12.02
CA LEU A 443 10.07 20.14 -12.70
C LEU A 443 10.26 20.55 -14.16
N PRO A 444 9.95 19.68 -15.12
CA PRO A 444 10.00 20.07 -16.53
C PRO A 444 8.93 21.13 -16.83
N GLU A 445 9.25 22.09 -17.70
CA GLU A 445 8.31 23.16 -18.10
C GLU A 445 7.12 22.63 -18.91
N MET A 446 7.32 21.53 -19.62
CA MET A 446 6.29 20.83 -20.41
C MET A 446 6.41 19.31 -20.23
N ASP A 447 5.37 18.59 -20.59
CA ASP A 447 5.41 17.13 -20.61
C ASP A 447 6.44 16.63 -21.64
N MET A 448 7.43 15.87 -21.16
CA MET A 448 8.52 15.38 -22.01
C MET A 448 8.11 14.08 -22.68
N VAL A 449 8.10 14.05 -24.00
CA VAL A 449 7.79 12.87 -24.81
C VAL A 449 9.04 12.05 -25.10
N SER A 450 10.19 12.70 -25.27
CA SER A 450 11.47 12.05 -25.54
C SER A 450 12.61 12.79 -24.85
N ARG A 451 13.68 12.08 -24.55
CA ARG A 451 14.89 12.64 -23.93
C ARG A 451 16.12 12.23 -24.73
N ASN A 452 17.05 13.15 -24.84
CA ASN A 452 18.29 12.92 -25.55
C ASN A 452 19.43 12.46 -24.60
N TYR A 453 20.52 11.97 -25.17
CA TYR A 453 21.66 11.44 -24.41
C TYR A 453 22.24 12.46 -23.42
N VAL A 454 22.33 13.75 -23.81
CA VAL A 454 22.93 14.80 -22.98
C VAL A 454 22.05 15.10 -21.75
N GLU A 455 20.72 15.01 -21.89
CA GLU A 455 19.78 15.18 -20.77
C GLU A 455 19.97 14.07 -19.72
N TYR A 456 20.14 12.82 -20.14
CA TYR A 456 20.45 11.72 -19.21
C TYR A 456 21.81 11.88 -18.53
N LEU A 457 22.83 12.37 -19.26
CA LEU A 457 24.12 12.69 -18.64
C LEU A 457 23.98 13.79 -17.60
N SER A 458 23.17 14.81 -17.89
CA SER A 458 22.89 15.89 -16.94
C SER A 458 22.19 15.39 -15.67
N ASP A 459 21.31 14.38 -15.78
CA ASP A 459 20.71 13.75 -14.59
C ASP A 459 21.76 13.06 -13.71
N ILE A 460 22.74 12.38 -14.34
CA ILE A 460 23.86 11.78 -13.60
C ILE A 460 24.68 12.87 -12.92
N ASP A 461 24.97 13.98 -13.62
CA ASP A 461 25.73 15.10 -13.08
C ASP A 461 25.02 15.71 -11.87
N VAL A 462 23.73 15.96 -12.00
CA VAL A 462 22.88 16.51 -10.93
C VAL A 462 22.83 15.56 -9.74
N ALA A 463 22.61 14.25 -9.97
CA ALA A 463 22.61 13.25 -8.91
C ALA A 463 23.95 13.22 -8.15
N MET A 464 25.08 13.41 -8.85
CA MET A 464 26.39 13.46 -8.21
C MET A 464 26.70 14.81 -7.53
N GLY A 465 25.85 15.83 -7.73
CA GLY A 465 26.03 17.20 -7.21
C GLY A 465 26.10 17.27 -5.70
N GLY A 466 25.20 16.56 -4.98
CA GLY A 466 25.21 16.54 -3.52
C GLY A 466 26.49 15.95 -2.94
N LYS A 467 26.91 14.80 -3.45
CA LYS A 467 28.18 14.18 -3.04
C LYS A 467 29.39 15.07 -3.33
N ALA A 468 29.43 15.66 -4.52
CA ALA A 468 30.53 16.55 -4.92
C ALA A 468 30.62 17.79 -4.03
N ALA A 469 29.48 18.36 -3.58
CA ALA A 469 29.45 19.48 -2.64
C ALA A 469 29.97 19.06 -1.25
N GLU A 470 29.54 17.91 -0.73
CA GLU A 470 30.04 17.39 0.55
C GLU A 470 31.57 17.14 0.50
N GLU A 471 32.08 16.50 -0.56
CA GLU A 471 33.52 16.25 -0.76
C GLU A 471 34.33 17.57 -0.82
N LEU A 472 33.83 18.56 -1.55
CA LEU A 472 34.51 19.84 -1.75
C LEU A 472 34.63 20.66 -0.45
N ILE A 473 33.62 20.61 0.41
CA ILE A 473 33.53 21.45 1.62
C ILE A 473 34.07 20.74 2.86
N PHE A 474 33.71 19.48 3.06
CA PHE A 474 34.04 18.73 4.29
C PHE A 474 35.17 17.74 4.10
N GLY A 475 35.54 17.45 2.86
CA GLY A 475 36.55 16.44 2.51
C GLY A 475 35.95 15.04 2.31
N PRO A 476 36.65 14.17 1.59
CA PRO A 476 36.15 12.84 1.18
C PRO A 476 35.80 11.93 2.37
N ASP A 477 36.50 12.06 3.49
CA ASP A 477 36.30 11.23 4.69
C ASP A 477 35.04 11.60 5.50
N LYS A 478 34.39 12.72 5.18
CA LYS A 478 33.23 13.22 5.92
C LYS A 478 31.93 13.23 5.10
N VAL A 479 31.95 12.57 3.97
CA VAL A 479 30.75 12.37 3.13
C VAL A 479 29.76 11.48 3.87
N THR A 480 28.48 11.86 3.83
CA THR A 480 27.45 11.15 4.58
C THR A 480 26.81 10.02 3.80
N SER A 481 26.07 9.16 4.52
CA SER A 481 25.26 8.11 3.89
C SER A 481 24.02 8.67 3.13
N GLY A 482 23.72 9.96 3.25
CA GLY A 482 22.64 10.63 2.52
C GLY A 482 22.76 10.50 1.01
N ILE A 483 24.00 10.38 0.50
CA ILE A 483 24.28 10.21 -0.93
C ILE A 483 23.83 8.86 -1.51
N SER A 484 23.35 7.90 -0.70
CA SER A 484 23.05 6.54 -1.17
C SER A 484 21.97 6.51 -2.24
N ALA A 485 20.91 7.31 -2.08
CA ALA A 485 19.83 7.42 -3.06
C ALA A 485 20.31 8.06 -4.38
N ASP A 486 21.19 9.05 -4.29
CA ASP A 486 21.73 9.75 -5.45
C ASP A 486 22.66 8.83 -6.27
N ILE A 487 23.52 8.07 -5.59
CA ILE A 487 24.37 7.07 -6.25
C ILE A 487 23.52 5.99 -6.91
N GLN A 488 22.45 5.54 -6.24
CA GLN A 488 21.52 4.57 -6.82
C GLN A 488 20.89 5.15 -8.09
N SER A 489 20.33 6.35 -8.04
CA SER A 489 19.70 7.01 -9.18
C SER A 489 20.68 7.21 -10.34
N ALA A 490 21.90 7.69 -10.06
CA ALA A 490 22.94 7.84 -11.08
C ALA A 490 23.32 6.50 -11.72
N THR A 491 23.42 5.44 -10.92
CA THR A 491 23.74 4.10 -11.39
C THR A 491 22.64 3.50 -12.25
N GLU A 492 21.37 3.64 -11.85
CA GLU A 492 20.20 3.18 -12.62
C GLU A 492 20.09 3.90 -13.96
N THR A 493 20.32 5.21 -13.98
CA THR A 493 20.36 6.01 -15.21
C THR A 493 21.49 5.55 -16.13
N ALA A 494 22.70 5.37 -15.61
CA ALA A 494 23.83 4.88 -16.37
C ALA A 494 23.61 3.43 -16.88
N PHE A 495 23.01 2.56 -16.06
CA PHE A 495 22.63 1.21 -16.46
C PHE A 495 21.66 1.23 -17.63
N THR A 496 20.63 2.06 -17.56
CA THR A 496 19.63 2.22 -18.63
C THR A 496 20.26 2.73 -19.92
N LEU A 497 21.15 3.73 -19.84
CA LEU A 497 21.89 4.26 -21.00
C LEU A 497 22.74 3.18 -21.69
N VAL A 498 23.42 2.36 -20.91
CA VAL A 498 24.34 1.34 -21.44
C VAL A 498 23.59 0.12 -21.96
N THR A 499 22.61 -0.38 -21.21
CA THR A 499 21.98 -1.68 -21.50
C THR A 499 20.73 -1.59 -22.35
N GLN A 500 19.89 -0.54 -22.20
CA GLN A 500 18.64 -0.42 -22.95
C GLN A 500 18.78 0.45 -24.19
N PHE A 501 19.48 1.58 -24.07
CA PHE A 501 19.58 2.54 -25.18
C PHE A 501 20.84 2.36 -26.03
N GLY A 502 21.78 1.51 -25.61
CA GLY A 502 22.98 1.20 -26.38
C GLY A 502 23.93 2.38 -26.59
N TYR A 503 23.96 3.34 -25.63
CA TYR A 503 24.81 4.54 -25.75
C TYR A 503 26.27 4.29 -25.36
N SER A 504 26.72 3.05 -25.30
CA SER A 504 28.15 2.74 -25.07
C SER A 504 28.87 2.52 -26.42
N LYS A 505 29.98 3.22 -26.61
CA LYS A 505 30.84 3.03 -27.79
C LYS A 505 31.52 1.68 -27.80
N LYS A 506 31.73 1.06 -26.65
CA LYS A 506 32.39 -0.26 -26.52
C LYS A 506 31.43 -1.40 -26.78
N LEU A 507 30.20 -1.31 -26.24
CA LEU A 507 29.18 -2.35 -26.34
C LEU A 507 28.34 -2.23 -27.61
N GLY A 508 28.32 -1.02 -28.24
CA GLY A 508 27.55 -0.76 -29.45
C GLY A 508 26.06 -0.59 -29.22
N ASN A 509 25.30 -0.51 -30.32
CA ASN A 509 23.84 -0.27 -30.31
C ASN A 509 23.08 -1.59 -30.13
N VAL A 510 23.13 -2.17 -28.93
CA VAL A 510 22.51 -3.45 -28.62
C VAL A 510 21.67 -3.32 -27.33
N ASP A 511 20.47 -3.90 -27.32
CA ASP A 511 19.71 -4.07 -26.07
C ASP A 511 20.22 -5.29 -25.31
N LEU A 512 20.89 -5.04 -24.20
CA LEU A 512 21.45 -6.03 -23.29
C LEU A 512 20.60 -6.23 -22.04
N SER A 513 19.57 -5.40 -21.82
CA SER A 513 18.73 -5.41 -20.61
C SER A 513 17.81 -6.63 -20.58
N THR A 514 17.20 -6.99 -21.72
CA THR A 514 16.18 -8.06 -21.82
C THR A 514 16.71 -9.44 -21.42
N ASN A 515 18.00 -9.72 -21.61
CA ASN A 515 18.63 -10.99 -21.28
C ASN A 515 19.84 -10.83 -20.35
N TYR A 516 19.85 -9.80 -19.51
CA TYR A 516 21.00 -9.48 -18.67
C TYR A 516 21.54 -10.67 -17.87
N ASP A 517 20.63 -11.48 -17.28
CA ASP A 517 21.02 -12.65 -16.48
C ASP A 517 21.77 -13.72 -17.27
N LYS A 518 21.50 -13.81 -18.60
CA LYS A 518 22.09 -14.82 -19.51
C LYS A 518 23.38 -14.36 -20.16
N LEU A 519 23.80 -13.11 -19.96
CA LEU A 519 25.04 -12.59 -20.52
C LEU A 519 26.26 -13.28 -19.93
N SER A 520 27.35 -13.34 -20.70
CA SER A 520 28.64 -13.82 -20.22
C SER A 520 29.19 -12.93 -19.10
N SER A 521 30.02 -13.49 -18.22
CA SER A 521 30.67 -12.72 -17.16
C SER A 521 31.53 -11.59 -17.71
N GLU A 522 32.14 -11.79 -18.87
CA GLU A 522 32.98 -10.80 -19.55
C GLU A 522 32.14 -9.59 -20.01
N THR A 523 31.01 -9.84 -20.69
CA THR A 523 30.09 -8.76 -21.08
C THR A 523 29.52 -8.00 -19.89
N LYS A 524 29.20 -8.71 -18.78
CA LYS A 524 28.75 -8.04 -17.54
C LYS A 524 29.84 -7.14 -16.96
N GLN A 525 31.10 -7.57 -16.94
CA GLN A 525 32.22 -6.75 -16.50
C GLN A 525 32.40 -5.49 -17.37
N GLU A 526 32.24 -5.61 -18.69
CA GLU A 526 32.29 -4.46 -19.60
C GLU A 526 31.12 -3.48 -19.34
N ILE A 527 29.90 -3.98 -19.09
CA ILE A 527 28.76 -3.16 -18.70
C ILE A 527 29.04 -2.41 -17.40
N GLU A 528 29.52 -3.11 -16.37
CA GLU A 528 29.87 -2.51 -15.08
C GLU A 528 30.99 -1.46 -15.20
N ALA A 529 31.98 -1.70 -16.05
CA ALA A 529 33.05 -0.75 -16.31
C ALA A 529 32.53 0.54 -16.99
N GLU A 530 31.62 0.40 -17.96
CA GLU A 530 31.00 1.55 -18.65
C GLU A 530 30.07 2.34 -17.73
N ILE A 531 29.29 1.66 -16.88
CA ILE A 531 28.44 2.32 -15.86
C ILE A 531 29.32 3.13 -14.90
N ARG A 532 30.38 2.50 -14.37
CA ARG A 532 31.33 3.19 -13.48
C ARG A 532 31.97 4.39 -14.14
N ARG A 533 32.35 4.28 -15.41
CA ARG A 533 32.92 5.38 -16.20
C ARG A 533 31.94 6.56 -16.30
N LEU A 534 30.68 6.29 -16.67
CA LEU A 534 29.65 7.35 -16.83
C LEU A 534 29.36 8.07 -15.50
N VAL A 535 29.25 7.33 -14.40
CA VAL A 535 29.00 7.91 -13.08
C VAL A 535 30.20 8.74 -12.60
N GLU A 536 31.44 8.26 -12.82
CA GLU A 536 32.66 8.97 -12.40
C GLU A 536 32.92 10.23 -13.29
N GLU A 537 32.64 10.14 -14.57
CA GLU A 537 32.65 11.31 -15.45
C GLU A 537 31.61 12.35 -15.01
N GLY A 538 30.39 11.90 -14.62
CA GLY A 538 29.35 12.77 -14.06
C GLY A 538 29.83 13.46 -12.78
N ARG A 539 30.41 12.70 -11.84
CA ARG A 539 31.01 13.25 -10.63
C ARG A 539 32.07 14.31 -10.95
N SER A 540 32.94 14.02 -11.92
CA SER A 540 34.01 14.93 -12.32
C SER A 540 33.46 16.24 -12.90
N ARG A 541 32.39 16.17 -13.71
CA ARG A 541 31.72 17.38 -14.23
C ARG A 541 31.06 18.18 -13.12
N ALA A 542 30.36 17.50 -12.17
CA ALA A 542 29.74 18.16 -11.01
C ALA A 542 30.80 18.86 -10.13
N VAL A 543 31.92 18.20 -9.81
CA VAL A 543 33.03 18.79 -9.04
C VAL A 543 33.60 20.02 -9.76
N LYS A 544 33.77 19.96 -11.08
CA LYS A 544 34.25 21.11 -11.88
C LYS A 544 33.31 22.30 -11.75
N ILE A 545 32.01 22.10 -11.97
CA ILE A 545 30.99 23.15 -11.85
C ILE A 545 31.02 23.79 -10.44
N LEU A 546 31.00 22.95 -9.40
CA LEU A 546 30.97 23.43 -8.01
C LEU A 546 32.27 24.12 -7.59
N THR A 547 33.40 23.70 -8.13
CA THR A 547 34.70 24.37 -7.88
C THR A 547 34.72 25.76 -8.52
N GLU A 548 34.28 25.88 -9.77
CA GLU A 548 34.19 27.16 -10.48
C GLU A 548 33.16 28.10 -9.85
N LYS A 549 32.08 27.55 -9.29
CA LYS A 549 30.94 28.27 -8.71
C LYS A 549 30.88 28.20 -7.18
N ARG A 550 32.06 28.12 -6.54
CA ARG A 550 32.15 27.97 -5.08
C ARG A 550 31.49 29.12 -4.31
N LYS A 551 31.60 30.36 -4.83
CA LYS A 551 30.98 31.54 -4.18
C LYS A 551 29.47 31.42 -4.18
N GLU A 552 28.91 31.02 -5.30
CA GLU A 552 27.47 30.78 -5.49
C GLU A 552 26.97 29.67 -4.57
N LEU A 553 27.77 28.60 -4.38
CA LEU A 553 27.47 27.51 -3.44
C LEU A 553 27.38 28.01 -1.99
N GLU A 554 28.34 28.85 -1.56
CA GLU A 554 28.31 29.42 -0.21
C GLU A 554 27.14 30.41 -0.01
N LEU A 555 26.80 31.22 -1.02
CA LEU A 555 25.65 32.13 -0.99
C LEU A 555 24.33 31.34 -0.88
N LEU A 556 24.15 30.34 -1.71
CA LEU A 556 22.95 29.52 -1.73
C LEU A 556 22.78 28.75 -0.42
N THR A 557 23.84 28.14 0.10
CA THR A 557 23.83 27.45 1.39
C THR A 557 23.44 28.36 2.54
N LYS A 558 23.97 29.58 2.61
CA LYS A 558 23.58 30.56 3.62
C LYS A 558 22.11 30.92 3.52
N ALA A 559 21.60 31.14 2.30
CA ALA A 559 20.19 31.44 2.10
C ALA A 559 19.29 30.23 2.47
N LEU A 560 19.70 29.01 2.19
CA LEU A 560 18.95 27.81 2.62
C LEU A 560 18.90 27.66 4.15
N ILE A 561 19.97 27.99 4.86
CA ILE A 561 19.97 27.97 6.32
C ILE A 561 19.03 29.04 6.88
N GLU A 562 18.97 30.22 6.25
CA GLU A 562 18.17 31.36 6.68
C GLU A 562 16.67 31.19 6.35
N TYR A 563 16.36 30.78 5.14
CA TYR A 563 14.98 30.73 4.61
C TYR A 563 14.38 29.32 4.56
N GLU A 564 15.19 28.28 4.77
CA GLU A 564 14.86 26.83 4.76
C GLU A 564 14.30 26.29 3.45
N THR A 565 13.68 27.11 2.63
CA THR A 565 13.10 26.74 1.32
C THR A 565 13.24 27.87 0.34
N LEU A 566 13.70 27.57 -0.87
CA LEU A 566 13.86 28.53 -1.97
C LEU A 566 13.20 27.99 -3.24
N THR A 567 12.47 28.85 -3.96
CA THR A 567 12.02 28.59 -5.33
C THR A 567 13.14 28.90 -6.32
N LYS A 568 12.96 28.54 -7.61
CA LYS A 568 13.91 28.87 -8.67
C LYS A 568 14.18 30.38 -8.74
N GLU A 569 13.12 31.20 -8.73
CA GLU A 569 13.21 32.66 -8.81
C GLU A 569 13.93 33.25 -7.58
N GLU A 570 13.66 32.74 -6.40
CA GLU A 570 14.32 33.13 -5.15
C GLU A 570 15.81 32.75 -5.18
N MET A 571 16.14 31.55 -5.67
CA MET A 571 17.54 31.13 -5.87
C MET A 571 18.28 32.07 -6.81
N GLU A 572 17.69 32.42 -7.96
CA GLU A 572 18.30 33.32 -8.91
C GLU A 572 18.57 34.72 -8.32
N LYS A 573 17.66 35.24 -7.48
CA LYS A 573 17.87 36.48 -6.74
C LYS A 573 19.05 36.40 -5.78
N VAL A 574 19.11 35.27 -5.01
CA VAL A 574 20.22 35.00 -4.08
C VAL A 574 21.56 34.94 -4.83
N LEU A 575 21.61 34.28 -5.98
CA LEU A 575 22.83 34.18 -6.80
C LEU A 575 23.28 35.55 -7.34
N ARG A 576 22.35 36.49 -7.57
CA ARG A 576 22.65 37.88 -7.93
C ARG A 576 23.04 38.75 -6.73
N GLY A 577 22.98 38.22 -5.52
CA GLY A 577 23.26 38.93 -4.27
C GLY A 577 22.12 39.83 -3.78
N GLU A 578 20.90 39.62 -4.29
CA GLU A 578 19.70 40.35 -3.86
C GLU A 578 19.16 39.77 -2.56
N LYS A 579 18.66 40.60 -1.64
CA LYS A 579 17.97 40.14 -0.43
C LYS A 579 16.54 39.74 -0.75
N LEU A 580 16.08 38.65 -0.16
CA LEU A 580 14.70 38.19 -0.29
C LEU A 580 13.80 38.92 0.71
N GLU A 581 12.64 39.41 0.27
CA GLU A 581 11.61 40.05 1.11
C GLU A 581 10.76 39.02 1.90
N LYS A 582 11.31 37.85 2.22
CA LYS A 582 10.62 36.75 2.89
C LYS A 582 10.84 36.86 4.40
N MET A 583 9.78 36.61 5.20
CA MET A 583 9.96 36.48 6.65
C MET A 583 10.95 35.35 6.94
N GLN A 584 12.02 35.66 7.67
CA GLN A 584 12.98 34.66 8.14
C GLN A 584 12.26 33.62 9.00
N SER A 585 12.49 32.36 8.72
CA SER A 585 12.06 31.28 9.60
C SER A 585 12.84 31.41 10.91
N THR A 586 12.19 31.82 11.98
CA THR A 586 12.64 31.98 13.38
C THR A 586 14.15 32.07 13.60
N PRO A 587 14.69 33.09 14.29
CA PRO A 587 16.13 33.27 14.42
C PRO A 587 16.74 32.09 15.19
N SER A 588 17.28 31.12 14.48
CA SER A 588 18.30 30.25 15.03
C SER A 588 19.51 31.13 15.35
N ALA A 589 20.08 30.97 16.55
CA ALA A 589 21.28 31.68 16.95
C ALA A 589 22.34 31.63 15.84
N PRO A 590 23.13 32.69 15.60
CA PRO A 590 24.06 32.75 14.50
C PRO A 590 24.99 31.53 14.56
N LEU A 591 24.90 30.67 13.54
CA LEU A 591 25.78 29.53 13.37
C LEU A 591 27.23 30.01 13.34
N LYS A 592 28.03 29.69 14.35
CA LYS A 592 29.49 29.86 14.28
C LYS A 592 30.01 28.89 13.24
N LEU A 593 30.33 29.39 12.06
CA LEU A 593 31.10 28.61 11.07
C LEU A 593 32.37 28.10 11.73
N PRO A 594 32.71 26.81 11.62
CA PRO A 594 33.96 26.29 12.14
C PRO A 594 35.15 27.13 11.63
N GLU A 595 36.04 27.56 12.53
CA GLU A 595 37.22 28.38 12.18
C GLU A 595 38.12 27.74 11.11
N ALA A 596 38.03 26.43 10.94
CA ALA A 596 38.69 25.71 9.85
C ALA A 596 38.24 26.12 8.44
N LEU A 597 37.01 26.66 8.28
CA LEU A 597 36.48 27.15 6.99
C LEU A 597 36.91 28.59 6.69
N THR A 598 37.24 29.37 7.73
CA THR A 598 37.80 30.72 7.57
C THR A 598 39.32 30.71 7.35
N ALA A 599 40.01 29.66 7.74
CA ALA A 599 41.47 29.53 7.63
C ALA A 599 41.97 28.84 6.35
N ALA A 600 41.09 28.25 5.54
CA ALA A 600 41.43 27.68 4.24
C ALA A 600 41.60 28.78 3.17
N ARG A 601 42.45 29.74 3.46
CA ARG A 601 43.07 30.58 2.42
C ARG A 601 43.97 29.66 1.59
N LEU A 602 43.52 29.41 0.34
CA LEU A 602 44.37 29.17 -0.84
C LEU A 602 45.69 28.40 -0.61
N ASN A 603 45.63 27.12 -0.39
CA ASN A 603 46.75 26.27 -0.81
C ASN A 603 46.41 25.75 -2.23
N PRO A 604 47.26 26.08 -3.24
CA PRO A 604 47.10 25.51 -4.56
C PRO A 604 47.30 24.00 -4.47
N ILE A 605 46.34 23.27 -5.04
CA ILE A 605 46.40 21.80 -5.19
C ILE A 605 47.73 21.47 -5.85
N THR A 606 48.59 20.77 -5.10
CA THR A 606 49.79 20.15 -5.60
C THR A 606 49.38 19.21 -6.74
N GLN A 607 49.97 19.43 -7.90
CA GLN A 607 49.82 18.63 -9.10
C GLN A 607 50.03 17.17 -8.73
N VAL A 608 49.05 16.33 -8.99
CA VAL A 608 49.20 14.87 -8.97
C VAL A 608 50.17 14.54 -10.10
N SER A 609 51.37 14.15 -9.75
CA SER A 609 52.36 13.63 -10.67
C SER A 609 51.83 12.37 -11.35
N GLU A 610 51.82 12.38 -12.68
CA GLU A 610 51.61 11.19 -13.51
C GLU A 610 52.55 10.07 -13.09
N PRO A 611 52.10 8.80 -13.02
CA PRO A 611 52.99 7.69 -12.81
C PRO A 611 53.82 7.46 -14.08
N GLU A 612 55.15 7.60 -13.95
CA GLU A 612 56.12 7.23 -14.96
C GLU A 612 55.90 5.77 -15.39
N THR A 613 55.67 5.59 -16.67
CA THR A 613 55.74 4.31 -17.38
C THR A 613 57.22 3.87 -17.44
N THR A 614 57.66 3.00 -16.53
CA THR A 614 58.90 2.25 -16.73
C THR A 614 58.60 1.00 -17.56
N ALA A 615 59.01 1.06 -18.81
CA ALA A 615 59.23 -0.10 -19.65
C ALA A 615 60.33 -1.00 -19.04
N LYS A 616 60.01 -2.25 -18.77
CA LYS A 616 60.83 -3.43 -18.99
C LYS A 616 59.97 -4.68 -19.02
#